data_b3c31586dc1fc91d6d361c7c618c9d2a
#
_entry.id   b3c31586dc1fc91d6d361c7c618c9d2a
#
_cell.length_a   1.000
_cell.length_b   1.000
_cell.length_c   1.000
_cell.angle_alpha   90.00
_cell.angle_beta   90.00
_cell.angle_gamma   90.00
#
_symmetry.space_group_name_H-M   'P 1'
#
loop_
_entity.id
_entity.type
_entity.pdbx_description
1 polymer ?
#
loop_
_entity_poly.entity_id
_entity_poly.type
_entity_poly.pdbx_seq_one_letter_code
_entity_poly.pdbx_strand_id
1 'polypeptide(L)'
;TSKFADLEISRKYNLILFSESFQYVQLDRSINKILSILDKNGYLLICDVFHKNVSGISPMRGGHRLDLFENEIEKTELIKKTDIDITLETAPTWDFLNQFLNEVAIPISDMSHSYVKYKYPKLIKFMKWKFRNRLDKIRKVWLSNELTGANFAKFKSYRLFLYQK
;
A
#
# COMPACT_ATOMS: atom_id res chain seq x y z
N THR A 1 -4.58 19.41 -4.63
CA THR A 1 -3.85 18.51 -3.68
C THR A 1 -2.37 18.65 -3.95
N SER A 2 -1.64 19.26 -2.99
CA SER A 2 -0.19 19.40 -3.06
C SER A 2 0.48 18.06 -2.74
N LYS A 3 1.59 17.75 -3.41
CA LYS A 3 2.42 16.60 -3.03
C LYS A 3 3.17 16.94 -1.75
N PHE A 4 3.43 15.97 -0.88
CA PHE A 4 4.17 16.18 0.38
C PHE A 4 5.50 16.90 0.17
N ALA A 5 6.25 16.50 -0.86
CA ALA A 5 7.54 17.09 -1.20
C ALA A 5 7.47 18.59 -1.63
N ASP A 6 6.32 19.04 -2.08
CA ASP A 6 6.09 20.39 -2.61
C ASP A 6 5.46 21.34 -1.56
N LEU A 7 5.24 20.86 -0.33
CA LEU A 7 4.68 21.68 0.74
C LEU A 7 5.69 22.72 1.22
N GLU A 8 5.26 23.98 1.29
CA GLU A 8 6.03 25.04 1.91
C GLU A 8 5.83 25.00 3.43
N ILE A 9 6.84 24.52 4.14
CA ILE A 9 6.84 24.38 5.60
C ILE A 9 8.05 25.12 6.14
N SER A 10 7.81 26.16 6.92
CA SER A 10 8.85 27.02 7.52
C SER A 10 9.29 26.57 8.91
N ARG A 11 8.46 25.76 9.61
CA ARG A 11 8.76 25.27 10.97
C ARG A 11 9.41 23.89 10.95
N LYS A 12 10.11 23.57 12.04
CA LYS A 12 10.63 22.22 12.31
C LYS A 12 9.67 21.43 13.19
N TYR A 13 9.82 20.10 13.14
CA TYR A 13 9.02 19.18 13.93
C TYR A 13 9.91 18.19 14.68
N ASN A 14 9.57 17.89 15.91
CA ASN A 14 10.28 16.89 16.72
C ASN A 14 9.90 15.45 16.33
N LEU A 15 8.74 15.29 15.70
CA LEU A 15 8.26 14.01 15.20
C LEU A 15 7.57 14.18 13.84
N ILE A 16 7.94 13.34 12.90
CA ILE A 16 7.23 13.16 11.63
C ILE A 16 6.75 11.71 11.59
N LEU A 17 5.44 11.51 11.40
CA LEU A 17 4.81 10.20 11.34
C LEU A 17 4.22 9.94 9.97
N PHE A 18 4.56 8.79 9.39
CA PHE A 18 3.86 8.19 8.25
C PHE A 18 3.24 6.87 8.71
N SER A 19 1.92 6.80 8.67
CA SER A 19 1.17 5.57 8.91
C SER A 19 0.36 5.27 7.65
N GLU A 20 0.62 4.15 6.98
CA GLU A 20 -0.03 3.70 5.75
C GLU A 20 -0.04 4.76 4.61
N SER A 21 0.91 5.68 4.63
CA SER A 21 0.91 6.86 3.75
C SER A 21 2.25 7.09 3.04
N PHE A 22 3.33 6.49 3.53
CA PHE A 22 4.67 6.64 2.96
C PHE A 22 4.77 6.04 1.55
N GLN A 23 4.04 4.97 1.28
CA GLN A 23 3.98 4.32 -0.03
C GLN A 23 3.45 5.22 -1.17
N TYR A 24 2.79 6.34 -0.85
CA TYR A 24 2.19 7.25 -1.85
C TYR A 24 3.04 8.48 -2.15
N VAL A 25 4.15 8.68 -1.44
CA VAL A 25 5.05 9.81 -1.66
C VAL A 25 6.24 9.41 -2.53
N GLN A 26 6.85 10.36 -3.21
CA GLN A 26 8.05 10.12 -4.02
C GLN A 26 9.26 10.00 -3.10
N LEU A 27 9.96 8.85 -3.13
CA LEU A 27 10.93 8.43 -2.14
C LEU A 27 12.03 9.47 -1.89
N ASP A 28 12.85 9.76 -2.90
CA ASP A 28 14.00 10.67 -2.84
C ASP A 28 13.63 12.08 -2.38
N ARG A 29 12.62 12.68 -3.03
CA ARG A 29 12.15 14.03 -2.72
C ARG A 29 11.54 14.13 -1.32
N SER A 30 10.84 13.07 -0.89
CA SER A 30 10.20 13.06 0.42
C SER A 30 11.20 12.90 1.55
N ILE A 31 12.26 12.10 1.38
CA ILE A 31 13.34 11.98 2.36
C ILE A 31 14.04 13.33 2.51
N ASN A 32 14.38 14.01 1.41
CA ASN A 32 14.98 15.35 1.47
C ASN A 32 14.06 16.36 2.16
N LYS A 33 12.75 16.30 1.90
CA LYS A 33 11.77 17.16 2.57
C LYS A 33 11.69 16.85 4.07
N ILE A 34 11.66 15.59 4.47
CA ILE A 34 11.68 15.16 5.87
C ILE A 34 12.90 15.75 6.58
N LEU A 35 14.09 15.58 6.04
CA LEU A 35 15.33 16.13 6.60
C LEU A 35 15.27 17.65 6.75
N SER A 36 14.64 18.34 5.78
CA SER A 36 14.52 19.80 5.81
C SER A 36 13.60 20.32 6.91
N ILE A 37 12.59 19.54 7.35
CA ILE A 37 11.58 19.96 8.34
C ILE A 37 11.68 19.22 9.68
N LEU A 38 12.48 18.17 9.76
CA LEU A 38 12.77 17.46 11.01
C LEU A 38 13.76 18.29 11.85
N ASP A 39 13.46 18.44 13.13
CA ASP A 39 14.32 19.17 14.05
C ASP A 39 15.56 18.35 14.41
N LYS A 40 16.56 19.01 14.97
CA LYS A 40 17.75 18.37 15.51
C LYS A 40 17.34 17.44 16.66
N ASN A 41 17.79 16.19 16.62
CA ASN A 41 17.30 15.11 17.51
C ASN A 41 15.82 14.72 17.34
N GLY A 42 15.15 15.19 16.29
CA GLY A 42 13.79 14.81 15.97
C GLY A 42 13.69 13.37 15.46
N TYR A 43 12.48 12.82 15.48
CA TYR A 43 12.21 11.43 15.12
C TYR A 43 11.36 11.33 13.85
N LEU A 44 11.73 10.38 13.00
CA LEU A 44 10.92 9.93 11.87
C LEU A 44 10.39 8.53 12.18
N LEU A 45 9.06 8.40 12.28
CA LEU A 45 8.38 7.12 12.47
C LEU A 45 7.63 6.76 11.18
N ILE A 46 7.94 5.59 10.61
CA ILE A 46 7.27 5.05 9.43
C ILE A 46 6.67 3.70 9.78
N CYS A 47 5.36 3.56 9.61
CA CYS A 47 4.65 2.28 9.69
C CYS A 47 3.96 2.05 8.34
N ASP A 48 4.56 1.25 7.47
CA ASP A 48 4.07 1.06 6.11
C ASP A 48 4.54 -0.27 5.49
N VAL A 49 3.94 -0.60 4.36
CA VAL A 49 4.25 -1.79 3.56
C VAL A 49 5.34 -1.49 2.54
N PHE A 50 6.33 -2.37 2.46
CA PHE A 50 7.41 -2.33 1.48
C PHE A 50 7.37 -3.56 0.58
N HIS A 51 7.93 -3.45 -0.63
CA HIS A 51 8.17 -4.57 -1.52
C HIS A 51 9.51 -5.24 -1.17
N LYS A 52 9.49 -6.55 -1.00
CA LYS A 52 10.70 -7.37 -0.96
C LYS A 52 11.29 -7.53 -2.37
N ASN A 53 12.60 -7.59 -2.47
CA ASN A 53 13.29 -7.88 -3.72
C ASN A 53 13.34 -9.41 -3.95
N VAL A 54 12.19 -9.99 -4.30
CA VAL A 54 12.04 -11.41 -4.59
C VAL A 54 11.56 -11.63 -6.01
N SER A 55 11.91 -12.79 -6.59
CA SER A 55 11.48 -13.18 -7.93
C SER A 55 9.97 -13.44 -7.97
N GLY A 56 9.34 -13.04 -9.08
CA GLY A 56 7.91 -13.20 -9.32
C GLY A 56 7.16 -11.88 -9.37
N ILE A 57 5.86 -11.97 -9.65
CA ILE A 57 4.98 -10.80 -9.73
C ILE A 57 4.09 -10.78 -8.49
N SER A 58 4.18 -9.71 -7.71
CA SER A 58 3.30 -9.53 -6.55
C SER A 58 1.86 -9.29 -7.00
N PRO A 59 0.88 -10.03 -6.49
CA PRO A 59 -0.53 -9.74 -6.73
C PRO A 59 -0.98 -8.45 -6.02
N MET A 60 -0.21 -8.00 -5.03
CA MET A 60 -0.50 -6.83 -4.21
C MET A 60 0.28 -5.61 -4.69
N ARG A 61 -0.42 -4.51 -4.88
CA ARG A 61 0.17 -3.22 -5.28
C ARG A 61 0.63 -2.41 -4.07
N GLY A 62 1.29 -1.28 -4.34
CA GLY A 62 1.74 -0.32 -3.32
C GLY A 62 3.01 -0.75 -2.61
N GLY A 63 3.59 0.19 -1.87
CA GLY A 63 4.86 0.05 -1.16
C GLY A 63 6.08 0.38 -2.02
N HIS A 64 7.04 1.07 -1.44
CA HIS A 64 8.37 1.22 -2.01
C HIS A 64 9.15 -0.08 -1.93
N ARG A 65 10.12 -0.27 -2.80
CA ARG A 65 11.09 -1.36 -2.63
C ARG A 65 11.91 -1.11 -1.36
N LEU A 66 11.98 -2.12 -0.50
CA LEU A 66 12.66 -2.01 0.80
C LEU A 66 14.15 -1.68 0.63
N ASP A 67 14.83 -2.37 -0.27
CA ASP A 67 16.25 -2.14 -0.57
C ASP A 67 16.52 -0.72 -1.09
N LEU A 68 15.65 -0.17 -1.93
CA LEU A 68 15.79 1.21 -2.41
C LEU A 68 15.54 2.23 -1.29
N PHE A 69 14.57 1.96 -0.42
CA PHE A 69 14.30 2.81 0.74
C PHE A 69 15.51 2.82 1.70
N GLU A 70 16.05 1.65 2.04
CA GLU A 70 17.21 1.53 2.93
C GLU A 70 18.43 2.24 2.34
N ASN A 71 18.70 2.04 1.05
CA ASN A 71 19.79 2.75 0.35
C ASN A 71 19.62 4.27 0.35
N GLU A 72 18.39 4.80 0.25
CA GLU A 72 18.17 6.25 0.34
C GLU A 72 18.34 6.78 1.77
N ILE A 73 17.92 6.02 2.79
CA ILE A 73 18.14 6.39 4.19
C ILE A 73 19.63 6.38 4.54
N GLU A 74 20.41 5.40 4.08
CA GLU A 74 21.86 5.29 4.34
C GLU A 74 22.66 6.49 3.83
N LYS A 75 22.13 7.22 2.83
CA LYS A 75 22.75 8.46 2.32
C LYS A 75 22.50 9.67 3.24
N THR A 76 21.73 9.51 4.30
CA THR A 76 21.29 10.58 5.18
C THR A 76 21.98 10.53 6.54
N GLU A 77 21.77 11.57 7.35
CA GLU A 77 22.19 11.62 8.75
C GLU A 77 21.24 10.88 9.72
N LEU A 78 20.20 10.20 9.20
CA LEU A 78 19.20 9.51 10.03
C LEU A 78 19.77 8.21 10.63
N ILE A 79 19.70 8.09 11.94
CA ILE A 79 20.16 6.93 12.69
C ILE A 79 18.96 6.03 12.99
N LYS A 80 19.00 4.79 12.51
CA LYS A 80 17.96 3.78 12.79
C LYS A 80 17.97 3.42 14.25
N LYS A 81 16.88 3.66 14.98
CA LYS A 81 16.69 3.29 16.39
C LYS A 81 15.91 2.00 16.56
N THR A 82 14.92 1.80 15.69
CA THR A 82 14.04 0.63 15.76
C THR A 82 13.68 0.18 14.35
N ASP A 83 13.58 -1.12 14.18
CA ASP A 83 13.17 -1.78 12.95
C ASP A 83 12.41 -3.06 13.33
N ILE A 84 11.08 -3.00 13.28
CA ILE A 84 10.21 -4.12 13.64
C ILE A 84 9.48 -4.60 12.38
N ASP A 85 9.66 -5.87 12.06
CA ASP A 85 8.91 -6.53 11.00
C ASP A 85 7.63 -7.15 11.58
N ILE A 86 6.49 -6.59 11.22
CA ILE A 86 5.17 -7.06 11.64
C ILE A 86 4.42 -7.73 10.48
N THR A 87 5.15 -8.24 9.49
CA THR A 87 4.58 -8.86 8.30
C THR A 87 3.72 -10.07 8.63
N LEU A 88 4.20 -10.94 9.52
CA LEU A 88 3.49 -12.17 9.88
C LEU A 88 2.25 -11.89 10.72
N GLU A 89 2.31 -10.88 11.58
CA GLU A 89 1.20 -10.45 12.42
C GLU A 89 0.07 -9.83 11.58
N THR A 90 0.40 -9.21 10.46
CA THR A 90 -0.59 -8.58 9.55
C THR A 90 -1.07 -9.51 8.44
N ALA A 91 -0.32 -10.57 8.14
CA ALA A 91 -0.65 -11.53 7.08
C ALA A 91 -2.08 -12.13 7.20
N PRO A 92 -2.58 -12.53 8.39
CA PRO A 92 -3.92 -13.06 8.56
C PRO A 92 -5.05 -12.13 8.10
N THR A 93 -4.82 -10.81 8.10
CA THR A 93 -5.78 -9.82 7.58
C THR A 93 -6.05 -10.04 6.09
N TRP A 94 -5.04 -10.46 5.33
CA TRP A 94 -5.19 -10.77 3.90
C TRP A 94 -5.95 -12.07 3.66
N ASP A 95 -5.76 -13.07 4.51
CA ASP A 95 -6.54 -14.32 4.46
C ASP A 95 -8.01 -14.05 4.78
N PHE A 96 -8.28 -13.26 5.83
CA PHE A 96 -9.64 -12.82 6.15
C PHE A 96 -10.28 -12.03 5.01
N LEU A 97 -9.54 -11.09 4.40
CA LEU A 97 -10.04 -10.33 3.25
C LEU A 97 -10.36 -11.24 2.07
N ASN A 98 -9.49 -12.20 1.77
CA ASN A 98 -9.69 -13.16 0.69
C ASN A 98 -10.93 -14.03 0.95
N GLN A 99 -11.10 -14.52 2.17
CA GLN A 99 -12.28 -15.27 2.59
C GLN A 99 -13.55 -14.42 2.44
N PHE A 100 -13.57 -13.21 2.99
CA PHE A 100 -14.71 -12.30 2.86
C PHE A 100 -15.08 -12.02 1.40
N LEU A 101 -14.08 -11.80 0.54
CA LEU A 101 -14.32 -11.59 -0.90
C LEU A 101 -15.01 -12.80 -1.54
N ASN A 102 -14.52 -14.00 -1.27
CA ASN A 102 -15.04 -15.23 -1.91
C ASN A 102 -16.37 -15.67 -1.34
N GLU A 103 -16.56 -15.61 -0.02
CA GLU A 103 -17.75 -16.14 0.66
C GLU A 103 -18.90 -15.13 0.73
N VAL A 104 -18.61 -13.82 0.68
CA VAL A 104 -19.62 -12.79 0.88
C VAL A 104 -19.74 -11.85 -0.32
N ALA A 105 -18.66 -11.14 -0.67
CA ALA A 105 -18.73 -10.05 -1.64
C ALA A 105 -19.03 -10.53 -3.06
N ILE A 106 -18.40 -11.62 -3.51
CA ILE A 106 -18.62 -12.21 -4.84
C ILE A 106 -20.04 -12.77 -4.98
N PRO A 107 -20.55 -13.62 -4.07
CA PRO A 107 -21.93 -14.12 -4.15
C PRO A 107 -22.98 -13.01 -4.16
N ILE A 108 -22.83 -11.97 -3.32
CA ILE A 108 -23.74 -10.81 -3.32
C ILE A 108 -23.68 -10.06 -4.66
N SER A 109 -22.47 -9.87 -5.20
CA SER A 109 -22.28 -9.23 -6.50
C SER A 109 -22.94 -10.01 -7.63
N ASP A 110 -22.81 -11.34 -7.65
CA ASP A 110 -23.38 -12.21 -8.66
C ASP A 110 -24.92 -12.25 -8.58
N MET A 111 -25.48 -12.28 -7.37
CA MET A 111 -26.91 -12.18 -7.16
C MET A 111 -27.46 -10.83 -7.65
N SER A 112 -26.80 -9.74 -7.26
CA SER A 112 -27.15 -8.38 -7.68
C SER A 112 -27.05 -8.22 -9.20
N HIS A 113 -25.96 -8.73 -9.80
CA HIS A 113 -25.77 -8.72 -11.25
C HIS A 113 -26.87 -9.51 -11.98
N SER A 114 -27.26 -10.67 -11.47
CA SER A 114 -28.31 -11.53 -12.04
C SER A 114 -29.67 -10.81 -12.00
N TYR A 115 -30.00 -10.16 -10.89
CA TYR A 115 -31.22 -9.36 -10.76
C TYR A 115 -31.25 -8.19 -11.75
N VAL A 116 -30.17 -7.39 -11.83
CA VAL A 116 -30.10 -6.24 -12.73
C VAL A 116 -30.09 -6.68 -14.21
N LYS A 117 -29.43 -7.80 -14.51
CA LYS A 117 -29.44 -8.40 -15.86
C LYS A 117 -30.86 -8.82 -16.29
N TYR A 118 -31.62 -9.40 -15.37
CA TYR A 118 -33.00 -9.76 -15.62
C TYR A 118 -33.90 -8.53 -15.87
N LYS A 119 -33.80 -7.53 -14.99
CA LYS A 119 -34.66 -6.34 -15.03
C LYS A 119 -34.24 -5.33 -16.09
N TYR A 120 -32.93 -5.17 -16.34
CA TYR A 120 -32.37 -4.13 -17.21
C TYR A 120 -31.25 -4.66 -18.14
N PRO A 121 -31.57 -5.60 -19.06
CA PRO A 121 -30.54 -6.26 -19.88
C PRO A 121 -29.73 -5.33 -20.77
N LYS A 122 -30.35 -4.29 -21.32
CA LYS A 122 -29.68 -3.28 -22.18
C LYS A 122 -28.68 -2.43 -21.35
N LEU A 123 -29.01 -2.10 -20.12
CA LEU A 123 -28.15 -1.34 -19.21
C LEU A 123 -26.89 -2.13 -18.87
N ILE A 124 -27.03 -3.41 -18.54
CA ILE A 124 -25.88 -4.28 -18.24
C ILE A 124 -24.95 -4.42 -19.45
N LYS A 125 -25.51 -4.58 -20.67
CA LYS A 125 -24.72 -4.66 -21.90
C LYS A 125 -23.90 -3.37 -22.12
N PHE A 126 -24.51 -2.22 -21.92
CA PHE A 126 -23.85 -0.92 -22.01
C PHE A 126 -22.77 -0.74 -20.94
N MET A 127 -23.04 -1.09 -19.68
CA MET A 127 -22.09 -1.00 -18.58
C MET A 127 -20.88 -1.91 -18.80
N LYS A 128 -21.10 -3.17 -19.21
CA LYS A 128 -20.02 -4.11 -19.54
C LYS A 128 -19.15 -3.59 -20.67
N TRP A 129 -19.71 -3.00 -21.70
CA TRP A 129 -18.96 -2.39 -22.80
C TRP A 129 -18.15 -1.18 -22.34
N LYS A 130 -18.79 -0.23 -21.62
CA LYS A 130 -18.16 1.01 -21.17
C LYS A 130 -17.05 0.77 -20.13
N PHE A 131 -17.25 -0.18 -19.21
CA PHE A 131 -16.34 -0.43 -18.08
C PHE A 131 -15.50 -1.70 -18.25
N ARG A 132 -15.47 -2.33 -19.41
CA ARG A 132 -14.76 -3.58 -19.67
C ARG A 132 -13.36 -3.60 -19.09
N ASN A 133 -12.54 -2.61 -19.40
CA ASN A 133 -11.15 -2.55 -18.98
C ASN A 133 -10.99 -2.40 -17.44
N ARG A 134 -11.95 -1.74 -16.79
CA ARG A 134 -11.96 -1.62 -15.31
C ARG A 134 -12.39 -2.93 -14.66
N LEU A 135 -13.41 -3.56 -15.19
CA LEU A 135 -13.91 -4.85 -14.70
C LEU A 135 -12.84 -5.95 -14.83
N ASP A 136 -12.12 -6.00 -15.95
CA ASP A 136 -11.04 -6.95 -16.17
C ASP A 136 -9.87 -6.73 -15.18
N LYS A 137 -9.54 -5.47 -14.87
CA LYS A 137 -8.53 -5.16 -13.85
C LYS A 137 -8.97 -5.58 -12.44
N ILE A 138 -10.22 -5.33 -12.08
CA ILE A 138 -10.78 -5.74 -10.80
C ILE A 138 -10.75 -7.27 -10.70
N ARG A 139 -11.22 -7.98 -11.72
CA ARG A 139 -11.19 -9.44 -11.77
C ARG A 139 -9.78 -10.00 -11.56
N LYS A 140 -8.80 -9.50 -12.29
CA LYS A 140 -7.41 -9.96 -12.21
C LYS A 140 -6.78 -9.77 -10.83
N VAL A 141 -7.16 -8.73 -10.11
CA VAL A 141 -6.55 -8.39 -8.80
C VAL A 141 -7.35 -9.04 -7.66
N TRP A 142 -8.65 -8.85 -7.63
CA TRP A 142 -9.49 -9.19 -6.48
C TRP A 142 -10.11 -10.59 -6.54
N LEU A 143 -10.20 -11.20 -7.73
CA LEU A 143 -10.80 -12.52 -7.94
C LEU A 143 -9.78 -13.59 -8.34
N SER A 144 -8.49 -13.31 -8.16
CA SER A 144 -7.41 -14.25 -8.50
C SER A 144 -7.15 -15.30 -7.41
N ASN A 145 -7.78 -15.18 -6.25
CA ASN A 145 -7.46 -15.96 -5.02
C ASN A 145 -5.98 -15.84 -4.57
N GLU A 146 -5.23 -14.88 -5.12
CA GLU A 146 -3.83 -14.67 -4.80
C GLU A 146 -3.59 -13.68 -3.66
N LEU A 147 -4.66 -13.00 -3.18
CA LEU A 147 -4.60 -12.05 -2.08
C LEU A 147 -4.59 -12.79 -0.73
N THR A 148 -3.57 -13.60 -0.50
CA THR A 148 -3.40 -14.42 0.70
C THR A 148 -2.31 -13.87 1.60
N GLY A 149 -2.36 -14.19 2.90
CA GLY A 149 -1.31 -13.88 3.86
C GLY A 149 0.04 -14.46 3.46
N ALA A 150 0.05 -15.67 2.87
CA ALA A 150 1.27 -16.30 2.35
C ALA A 150 1.91 -15.48 1.23
N ASN A 151 1.13 -15.02 0.24
CA ASN A 151 1.61 -14.15 -0.82
C ASN A 151 2.02 -12.77 -0.29
N PHE A 152 1.28 -12.23 0.70
CA PHE A 152 1.69 -11.02 1.38
C PHE A 152 3.06 -11.19 2.02
N ALA A 153 3.26 -12.19 2.87
CA ALA A 153 4.53 -12.45 3.52
C ALA A 153 5.69 -12.75 2.55
N LYS A 154 5.39 -13.34 1.38
CA LYS A 154 6.38 -13.61 0.33
C LYS A 154 6.88 -12.32 -0.33
N PHE A 155 5.97 -11.44 -0.76
CA PHE A 155 6.30 -10.29 -1.62
C PHE A 155 6.39 -8.97 -0.89
N LYS A 156 5.84 -8.88 0.33
CA LYS A 156 5.76 -7.66 1.13
C LYS A 156 6.48 -7.81 2.45
N SER A 157 6.90 -6.66 2.98
CA SER A 157 7.38 -6.51 4.35
C SER A 157 6.63 -5.34 4.97
N TYR A 158 5.91 -5.58 6.05
CA TYR A 158 5.24 -4.53 6.80
C TYR A 158 6.16 -4.13 7.96
N ARG A 159 6.66 -2.89 7.89
CA ARG A 159 7.73 -2.45 8.78
C ARG A 159 7.32 -1.26 9.61
N LEU A 160 7.76 -1.28 10.86
CA LEU A 160 7.76 -0.12 11.74
C LEU A 160 9.22 0.32 11.93
N PHE A 161 9.57 1.44 11.31
CA PHE A 161 10.88 2.06 11.41
C PHE A 161 10.83 3.30 12.28
N LEU A 162 11.77 3.42 13.22
CA LEU A 162 12.03 4.65 13.95
C LEU A 162 13.47 5.10 13.65
N TYR A 163 13.59 6.30 13.12
CA TYR A 163 14.87 6.97 12.89
C TYR A 163 14.96 8.23 13.75
N GLN A 164 16.17 8.62 14.08
CA GLN A 164 16.49 9.88 14.75
C GLN A 164 17.49 10.67 13.90
N LYS A 165 17.26 11.99 13.78
CA LYS A 165 18.16 12.93 13.14
C LYS A 165 19.22 13.43 14.09
#